data_206bda20388df7be0cd87c06823fd72e
#
_entry.id   206bda20388df7be0cd87c06823fd72e
#
_cell.length_a   1.000
_cell.length_b   1.000
_cell.length_c   1.000
_cell.angle_alpha   90.00
_cell.angle_beta   90.00
_cell.angle_gamma   90.00
#
_symmetry.space_group_name_H-M   'P 1'
#
loop_
_entity.id
_entity.type
_entity.pdbx_description
1 polymer ?
#
loop_
_entity_poly.entity_id
_entity_poly.type
_entity_poly.pdbx_seq_one_letter_code
_entity_poly.pdbx_strand_id
1 'polypeptide(L)'
;MFNEAGIITFPLKLLCYLILLSLIFGLITQGMWNARIPMGEIAIEREVSEILTAINSIQTGAPRNLLYSDASEGSKRVLTLNLPSNIAYLSLGSDAEYSQPIVGNLIVYKVQGGEKHFEFLNINLCRASRDEAGMLIPSKNGLLLKSGSYTLTLEFVYDPSSNEKWIIVY
;
A
#
# COMPACT_ATOMS: atom_id res chain seq x y z
N MET A 1 13.26 -19.31 68.59
CA MET A 1 14.24 -18.44 67.89
C MET A 1 13.78 -18.34 66.43
N PHE A 2 13.05 -17.27 66.12
CA PHE A 2 12.62 -17.05 64.72
C PHE A 2 13.81 -16.49 63.95
N ASN A 3 14.15 -17.12 62.84
CA ASN A 3 15.32 -16.80 62.02
C ASN A 3 15.03 -15.52 61.21
N GLU A 4 15.34 -14.34 61.78
CA GLU A 4 15.11 -13.01 61.20
C GLU A 4 15.78 -12.87 59.82
N ALA A 5 16.81 -13.61 59.52
CA ALA A 5 17.48 -13.61 58.22
C ALA A 5 16.56 -14.12 57.07
N GLY A 6 15.59 -14.99 57.37
CA GLY A 6 14.66 -15.52 56.38
C GLY A 6 13.58 -14.51 55.96
N ILE A 7 13.24 -13.58 56.86
CA ILE A 7 12.16 -12.60 56.62
C ILE A 7 12.61 -11.45 55.71
N ILE A 8 13.92 -11.09 55.76
CA ILE A 8 14.47 -10.01 54.96
C ILE A 8 14.86 -10.47 53.53
N THR A 9 15.25 -11.74 53.37
CA THR A 9 15.69 -12.27 52.06
C THR A 9 14.55 -12.49 51.10
N PHE A 10 13.32 -12.78 51.54
CA PHE A 10 12.18 -13.00 50.68
C PHE A 10 11.72 -11.71 49.98
N PRO A 11 11.50 -10.58 50.65
CA PRO A 11 11.15 -9.32 50.02
C PRO A 11 12.22 -8.83 49.03
N LEU A 12 13.50 -9.02 49.33
CA LEU A 12 14.60 -8.61 48.45
C LEU A 12 14.62 -9.44 47.15
N LYS A 13 14.44 -10.77 47.25
CA LYS A 13 14.30 -11.63 46.08
C LYS A 13 13.12 -11.25 45.21
N LEU A 14 11.97 -10.99 45.81
CA LEU A 14 10.76 -10.53 45.10
C LEU A 14 11.01 -9.23 44.35
N LEU A 15 11.66 -8.26 44.99
CA LEU A 15 12.04 -7.00 44.37
C LEU A 15 12.96 -7.21 43.14
N CYS A 16 13.96 -8.05 43.26
CA CYS A 16 14.87 -8.40 42.15
C CYS A 16 14.09 -9.02 40.97
N TYR A 17 13.14 -9.93 41.24
CA TYR A 17 12.32 -10.52 40.18
C TYR A 17 11.42 -9.49 39.50
N LEU A 18 10.83 -8.56 40.22
CA LEU A 18 10.01 -7.49 39.67
C LEU A 18 10.82 -6.54 38.78
N ILE A 19 12.05 -6.20 39.19
CA ILE A 19 12.97 -5.39 38.37
C ILE A 19 13.34 -6.13 37.09
N LEU A 20 13.73 -7.41 37.18
CA LEU A 20 14.06 -8.21 36.02
C LEU A 20 12.87 -8.34 35.06
N LEU A 21 11.68 -8.59 35.57
CA LEU A 21 10.47 -8.70 34.78
C LEU A 21 10.16 -7.39 34.06
N SER A 22 10.30 -6.26 34.75
CA SER A 22 10.06 -4.92 34.15
C SER A 22 11.09 -4.61 33.04
N LEU A 23 12.36 -4.99 33.21
CA LEU A 23 13.39 -4.85 32.18
C LEU A 23 13.09 -5.70 30.93
N ILE A 24 12.72 -6.97 31.13
CA ILE A 24 12.33 -7.86 30.03
C ILE A 24 11.14 -7.30 29.28
N PHE A 25 10.10 -6.86 29.99
CA PHE A 25 8.91 -6.27 29.38
C PHE A 25 9.25 -4.98 28.62
N GLY A 26 10.12 -4.13 29.16
CA GLY A 26 10.63 -2.93 28.49
C GLY A 26 11.36 -3.26 27.18
N LEU A 27 12.22 -4.27 27.17
CA LEU A 27 12.95 -4.70 25.97
C LEU A 27 12.01 -5.28 24.90
N ILE A 28 11.01 -6.07 25.30
CA ILE A 28 10.02 -6.64 24.38
C ILE A 28 9.19 -5.52 23.74
N THR A 29 8.69 -4.57 24.54
CA THR A 29 7.89 -3.45 24.00
C THR A 29 8.69 -2.57 23.06
N GLN A 30 9.95 -2.29 23.39
CA GLN A 30 10.85 -1.53 22.51
C GLN A 30 11.15 -2.28 21.21
N GLY A 31 11.40 -3.60 21.28
CA GLY A 31 11.61 -4.44 20.11
C GLY A 31 10.39 -4.46 19.18
N MET A 32 9.20 -4.63 19.73
CA MET A 32 7.94 -4.56 18.96
C MET A 32 7.72 -3.20 18.31
N TRP A 33 8.06 -2.12 19.00
CA TRP A 33 7.93 -0.77 18.47
C TRP A 33 8.87 -0.53 17.28
N ASN A 34 10.11 -0.95 17.40
CA ASN A 34 11.12 -0.82 16.35
C ASN A 34 10.83 -1.71 15.13
N ALA A 35 10.14 -2.84 15.31
CA ALA A 35 9.79 -3.74 14.21
C ALA A 35 8.58 -3.26 13.37
N ARG A 36 7.80 -2.28 13.83
CA ARG A 36 6.56 -1.85 13.15
C ARG A 36 6.80 -1.29 11.74
N ILE A 37 7.83 -0.47 11.57
CA ILE A 37 8.12 0.17 10.28
C ILE A 37 8.56 -0.89 9.27
N PRO A 38 9.62 -1.69 9.50
CA PRO A 38 10.07 -2.68 8.52
C PRO A 38 9.02 -3.75 8.21
N MET A 39 8.21 -4.16 9.20
CA MET A 39 7.10 -5.09 8.93
C MET A 39 6.03 -4.48 8.02
N GLY A 40 5.73 -3.19 8.19
CA GLY A 40 4.81 -2.47 7.32
C GLY A 40 5.36 -2.31 5.90
N GLU A 41 6.65 -2.01 5.76
CA GLU A 41 7.33 -1.89 4.46
C GLU A 41 7.32 -3.21 3.71
N ILE A 42 7.71 -4.31 4.33
CA ILE A 42 7.65 -5.65 3.70
C ILE A 42 6.22 -6.01 3.29
N ALA A 43 5.22 -5.70 4.11
CA ALA A 43 3.83 -5.99 3.80
C ALA A 43 3.34 -5.19 2.58
N ILE A 44 3.65 -3.89 2.49
CA ILE A 44 3.22 -3.07 1.36
C ILE A 44 4.00 -3.37 0.08
N GLU A 45 5.30 -3.68 0.16
CA GLU A 45 6.12 -4.10 -0.98
C GLU A 45 5.55 -5.33 -1.67
N ARG A 46 5.04 -6.28 -0.89
CA ARG A 46 4.37 -7.46 -1.43
C ARG A 46 3.12 -7.06 -2.23
N GLU A 47 2.25 -6.21 -1.69
CA GLU A 47 1.03 -5.75 -2.36
C GLU A 47 1.39 -4.94 -3.64
N VAL A 48 2.42 -4.10 -3.58
CA VAL A 48 2.93 -3.36 -4.75
C VAL A 48 3.46 -4.33 -5.82
N SER A 49 4.20 -5.37 -5.43
CA SER A 49 4.68 -6.41 -6.35
C SER A 49 3.53 -7.16 -7.04
N GLU A 50 2.42 -7.40 -6.34
CA GLU A 50 1.21 -7.99 -6.95
C GLU A 50 0.58 -7.03 -7.98
N ILE A 51 0.53 -5.72 -7.68
CA ILE A 51 0.06 -4.71 -8.64
C ILE A 51 0.96 -4.67 -9.88
N LEU A 52 2.28 -4.65 -9.70
CA LEU A 52 3.24 -4.65 -10.81
C LEU A 52 3.10 -5.89 -11.70
N THR A 53 2.93 -7.05 -11.09
CA THR A 53 2.70 -8.32 -11.80
C THR A 53 1.41 -8.27 -12.61
N ALA A 54 0.34 -7.73 -12.05
CA ALA A 54 -0.93 -7.56 -12.73
C ALA A 54 -0.81 -6.58 -13.90
N ILE A 55 -0.17 -5.44 -13.70
CA ILE A 55 0.08 -4.42 -14.73
C ILE A 55 0.84 -5.05 -15.91
N ASN A 56 1.92 -5.77 -15.66
CA ASN A 56 2.69 -6.44 -16.69
C ASN A 56 1.86 -7.50 -17.43
N SER A 57 1.03 -8.25 -16.70
CA SER A 57 0.16 -9.29 -17.28
C SER A 57 -0.89 -8.70 -18.22
N ILE A 58 -1.57 -7.60 -17.85
CA ILE A 58 -2.62 -7.02 -18.69
C ILE A 58 -2.08 -6.31 -19.94
N GLN A 59 -0.85 -5.81 -19.90
CA GLN A 59 -0.19 -5.19 -21.05
C GLN A 59 0.09 -6.15 -22.20
N THR A 60 0.14 -7.46 -21.94
CA THR A 60 0.30 -8.48 -22.99
C THR A 60 -0.96 -8.71 -23.80
N GLY A 61 -2.10 -8.21 -23.32
CA GLY A 61 -3.38 -8.34 -24.00
C GLY A 61 -3.74 -7.13 -24.85
N ALA A 62 -4.98 -7.10 -25.33
CA ALA A 62 -5.50 -6.01 -26.15
C ALA A 62 -6.04 -4.86 -25.28
N PRO A 63 -5.73 -3.59 -25.57
CA PRO A 63 -6.35 -2.46 -24.92
C PRO A 63 -7.77 -2.23 -25.46
N ARG A 64 -8.69 -1.77 -24.59
CA ARG A 64 -9.97 -1.22 -25.04
C ARG A 64 -9.76 0.14 -25.71
N ASN A 65 -10.31 0.31 -26.90
CA ASN A 65 -10.28 1.59 -27.60
C ASN A 65 -11.33 2.54 -27.04
N LEU A 66 -10.93 3.72 -26.56
CA LEU A 66 -11.82 4.70 -25.96
C LEU A 66 -12.66 5.49 -26.95
N LEU A 67 -12.36 5.39 -28.26
CA LEU A 67 -13.12 6.10 -29.29
C LEU A 67 -14.53 5.51 -29.50
N TYR A 68 -14.67 4.21 -29.26
CA TYR A 68 -15.90 3.47 -29.54
C TYR A 68 -16.60 3.04 -28.25
N SER A 69 -17.85 3.42 -28.06
CA SER A 69 -18.63 3.05 -26.87
C SER A 69 -18.96 1.56 -26.80
N ASP A 70 -18.97 0.88 -27.95
CA ASP A 70 -19.23 -0.54 -28.12
C ASP A 70 -17.94 -1.40 -28.31
N ALA A 71 -16.77 -0.77 -28.11
CA ALA A 71 -15.51 -1.49 -28.17
C ALA A 71 -15.51 -2.66 -27.19
N SER A 72 -14.93 -3.77 -27.62
CA SER A 72 -14.69 -4.92 -26.74
C SER A 72 -13.91 -4.50 -25.51
N GLU A 73 -14.25 -5.08 -24.37
CA GLU A 73 -13.50 -4.82 -23.12
C GLU A 73 -12.01 -5.08 -23.32
N GLY A 74 -11.18 -4.21 -22.74
CA GLY A 74 -9.74 -4.38 -22.71
C GLY A 74 -9.33 -5.51 -21.77
N SER A 75 -8.06 -5.86 -21.81
CA SER A 75 -7.50 -6.79 -20.82
C SER A 75 -7.70 -6.25 -19.42
N LYS A 76 -8.31 -7.07 -18.54
CA LYS A 76 -8.65 -6.72 -17.17
C LYS A 76 -8.03 -7.66 -16.17
N ARG A 77 -7.74 -7.14 -14.98
CA ARG A 77 -7.35 -7.93 -13.82
C ARG A 77 -7.99 -7.38 -12.57
N VAL A 78 -8.57 -8.26 -11.78
CA VAL A 78 -9.09 -7.92 -10.46
C VAL A 78 -8.04 -8.32 -9.43
N LEU A 79 -7.75 -7.42 -8.51
CA LEU A 79 -6.81 -7.61 -7.39
C LEU A 79 -7.53 -7.35 -6.07
N THR A 80 -7.18 -8.12 -5.06
CA THR A 80 -7.56 -7.85 -3.68
C THR A 80 -6.31 -7.46 -2.91
N LEU A 81 -6.25 -6.20 -2.48
CA LEU A 81 -5.14 -5.64 -1.73
C LEU A 81 -5.48 -5.58 -0.25
N ASN A 82 -4.54 -5.98 0.60
CA ASN A 82 -4.68 -5.91 2.05
C ASN A 82 -3.60 -4.99 2.63
N LEU A 83 -3.92 -3.69 2.69
CA LEU A 83 -3.00 -2.67 3.13
C LEU A 83 -2.86 -2.67 4.67
N PRO A 84 -1.63 -2.73 5.21
CA PRO A 84 -1.39 -2.82 6.64
C PRO A 84 -1.89 -1.58 7.40
N SER A 85 -2.21 -1.76 8.68
CA SER A 85 -2.79 -0.70 9.52
C SER A 85 -1.86 0.49 9.75
N ASN A 86 -0.55 0.29 9.61
CA ASN A 86 0.49 1.31 9.77
C ASN A 86 0.92 1.96 8.45
N ILE A 87 0.22 1.73 7.33
CA ILE A 87 0.46 2.49 6.11
C ILE A 87 -0.03 3.94 6.27
N ALA A 88 0.75 4.89 5.79
CA ALA A 88 0.32 6.27 5.66
C ALA A 88 -0.57 6.42 4.41
N TYR A 89 -0.08 5.89 3.28
CA TYR A 89 -0.84 5.81 2.02
C TYR A 89 -0.14 4.91 0.99
N LEU A 90 -0.95 4.44 0.02
CA LEU A 90 -0.54 3.91 -1.28
C LEU A 90 -1.23 4.75 -2.35
N SER A 91 -0.47 5.33 -3.27
CA SER A 91 -0.97 6.15 -4.36
C SER A 91 -0.61 5.53 -5.71
N LEU A 92 -1.60 5.35 -6.55
CA LEU A 92 -1.47 4.78 -7.89
C LEU A 92 -1.63 5.87 -8.94
N GLY A 93 -0.60 6.13 -9.74
CA GLY A 93 -0.61 7.09 -10.84
C GLY A 93 -0.41 8.55 -10.43
N SER A 94 -0.17 8.86 -9.16
CA SER A 94 0.18 10.22 -8.71
C SER A 94 0.87 10.18 -7.35
N ASP A 95 1.60 11.25 -7.01
CA ASP A 95 2.10 11.42 -5.65
C ASP A 95 1.08 12.20 -4.82
N ALA A 96 0.62 11.59 -3.72
CA ALA A 96 -0.41 12.15 -2.85
C ALA A 96 0.03 13.42 -2.09
N GLU A 97 1.32 13.66 -1.95
CA GLU A 97 1.86 14.82 -1.21
C GLU A 97 2.04 16.06 -2.11
N TYR A 98 1.88 15.94 -3.43
CA TYR A 98 1.96 17.09 -4.32
C TYR A 98 0.59 17.73 -4.53
N SER A 99 0.55 19.05 -4.41
CA SER A 99 -0.67 19.86 -4.57
C SER A 99 -1.22 19.88 -6.01
N GLN A 100 -0.38 19.56 -6.99
CA GLN A 100 -0.81 19.32 -8.38
C GLN A 100 -0.50 17.85 -8.70
N PRO A 101 -1.53 16.99 -8.84
CA PRO A 101 -1.32 15.61 -9.18
C PRO A 101 -0.73 15.53 -10.60
N ILE A 102 0.56 15.27 -10.68
CA ILE A 102 1.16 14.80 -11.93
C ILE A 102 0.68 13.37 -12.07
N VAL A 103 -0.36 13.16 -12.86
CA VAL A 103 -0.79 11.82 -13.24
C VAL A 103 0.27 11.22 -14.14
N GLY A 104 0.73 10.04 -13.80
CA GLY A 104 1.85 9.45 -14.52
C GLY A 104 2.04 7.98 -14.23
N ASN A 105 3.19 7.55 -14.60
CA ASN A 105 3.65 6.18 -14.59
C ASN A 105 4.33 5.80 -13.26
N LEU A 106 3.73 6.13 -12.12
CA LEU A 106 4.34 5.87 -10.82
C LEU A 106 3.35 5.28 -9.80
N ILE A 107 3.90 4.47 -8.90
CA ILE A 107 3.26 4.04 -7.66
C ILE A 107 4.08 4.62 -6.52
N VAL A 108 3.41 5.25 -5.55
CA VAL A 108 4.06 5.84 -4.39
C VAL A 108 3.45 5.24 -3.13
N TYR A 109 4.28 4.83 -2.19
CA TYR A 109 3.79 4.34 -0.91
C TYR A 109 4.67 4.82 0.25
N LYS A 110 4.06 4.88 1.41
CA LYS A 110 4.71 5.31 2.65
C LYS A 110 4.09 4.61 3.85
N VAL A 111 4.92 4.09 4.72
CA VAL A 111 4.53 3.60 6.05
C VAL A 111 4.62 4.74 7.05
N GLN A 112 3.78 4.74 8.07
CA GLN A 112 3.82 5.75 9.14
C GLN A 112 5.17 5.72 9.86
N GLY A 113 5.89 6.85 9.82
CA GLY A 113 7.24 6.98 10.37
C GLY A 113 8.36 6.43 9.49
N GLY A 114 8.04 5.81 8.36
CA GLY A 114 9.00 5.33 7.35
C GLY A 114 9.27 6.35 6.25
N GLU A 115 10.12 5.95 5.31
CA GLU A 115 10.45 6.74 4.14
C GLU A 115 9.39 6.60 3.04
N LYS A 116 9.44 7.47 2.05
CA LYS A 116 8.61 7.43 0.87
C LYS A 116 9.32 6.62 -0.21
N HIS A 117 8.62 5.64 -0.76
CA HIS A 117 9.10 4.78 -1.83
C HIS A 117 8.37 5.05 -3.14
N PHE A 118 9.08 4.91 -4.25
CA PHE A 118 8.60 5.17 -5.60
C PHE A 118 8.90 3.97 -6.49
N GLU A 119 7.88 3.52 -7.21
CA GLU A 119 8.00 2.52 -8.27
C GLU A 119 7.55 3.14 -9.60
N PHE A 120 8.45 3.16 -10.59
CA PHE A 120 8.17 3.71 -11.90
C PHE A 120 7.71 2.62 -12.87
N LEU A 121 6.65 2.92 -13.60
CA LEU A 121 6.05 2.04 -14.59
C LEU A 121 6.47 2.45 -16.01
N ASN A 122 6.33 1.53 -16.94
CA ASN A 122 6.50 1.80 -18.38
C ASN A 122 5.19 2.27 -19.05
N ILE A 123 4.12 2.43 -18.28
CA ILE A 123 2.80 2.83 -18.74
C ILE A 123 2.15 3.80 -17.75
N ASN A 124 1.32 4.69 -18.25
CA ASN A 124 0.56 5.61 -17.42
C ASN A 124 -0.53 4.87 -16.64
N LEU A 125 -0.67 5.24 -15.37
CA LEU A 125 -1.62 4.68 -14.43
C LEU A 125 -2.47 5.81 -13.86
N CYS A 126 -3.79 5.64 -13.80
CA CYS A 126 -4.69 6.62 -13.21
C CYS A 126 -5.96 5.98 -12.66
N ARG A 127 -6.67 6.74 -11.84
CA ARG A 127 -8.04 6.38 -11.44
C ARG A 127 -8.96 6.48 -12.65
N ALA A 128 -9.90 5.56 -12.81
CA ALA A 128 -10.97 5.70 -13.77
C ALA A 128 -11.97 6.78 -13.35
N SER A 129 -12.48 7.52 -14.32
CA SER A 129 -13.66 8.38 -14.20
C SER A 129 -14.72 7.94 -15.20
N ARG A 130 -15.96 8.36 -15.01
CA ARG A 130 -17.03 8.15 -16.00
C ARG A 130 -17.21 9.41 -16.83
N ASP A 131 -17.31 9.25 -18.13
CA ASP A 131 -17.72 10.33 -19.04
C ASP A 131 -19.25 10.53 -19.03
N GLU A 132 -19.75 11.44 -19.86
CA GLU A 132 -21.18 11.73 -20.01
C GLU A 132 -21.98 10.53 -20.53
N ALA A 133 -21.36 9.63 -21.28
CA ALA A 133 -21.94 8.40 -21.79
C ALA A 133 -21.87 7.24 -20.77
N GLY A 134 -21.26 7.46 -19.61
CA GLY A 134 -21.06 6.46 -18.55
C GLY A 134 -19.88 5.52 -18.77
N MET A 135 -19.08 5.74 -19.83
CA MET A 135 -17.86 4.98 -20.07
C MET A 135 -16.76 5.30 -19.05
N LEU A 136 -15.98 4.28 -18.70
CA LEU A 136 -14.78 4.45 -17.89
C LEU A 136 -13.62 4.97 -18.74
N ILE A 137 -13.13 6.15 -18.40
CA ILE A 137 -12.04 6.84 -19.08
C ILE A 137 -10.92 7.20 -18.08
N PRO A 138 -9.68 7.44 -18.54
CA PRO A 138 -8.61 7.94 -17.70
C PRO A 138 -8.98 9.28 -17.05
N SER A 139 -8.79 9.39 -15.75
CA SER A 139 -8.94 10.67 -15.05
C SER A 139 -7.60 11.39 -14.93
N LYS A 140 -7.66 12.70 -14.63
CA LYS A 140 -6.47 13.48 -14.30
C LYS A 140 -5.95 13.25 -12.87
N ASN A 141 -6.53 12.28 -12.16
CA ASN A 141 -6.19 12.02 -10.76
C ASN A 141 -5.71 10.58 -10.59
N GLY A 142 -4.74 10.39 -9.71
CA GLY A 142 -4.36 9.08 -9.22
C GLY A 142 -5.40 8.53 -8.22
N LEU A 143 -5.21 7.29 -7.83
CA LEU A 143 -6.00 6.63 -6.79
C LEU A 143 -5.20 6.58 -5.50
N LEU A 144 -5.73 7.22 -4.45
CA LEU A 144 -5.13 7.22 -3.11
C LEU A 144 -5.86 6.22 -2.21
N LEU A 145 -5.08 5.30 -1.64
CA LEU A 145 -5.54 4.26 -0.72
C LEU A 145 -4.88 4.42 0.66
N LYS A 146 -5.64 4.11 1.70
CA LYS A 146 -5.16 4.04 3.10
C LYS A 146 -5.20 2.60 3.59
N SER A 147 -5.00 2.39 4.90
CA SER A 147 -5.12 1.06 5.49
C SER A 147 -6.51 0.46 5.26
N GLY A 148 -6.57 -0.84 4.96
CA GLY A 148 -7.82 -1.56 4.71
C GLY A 148 -7.69 -2.58 3.58
N SER A 149 -8.79 -3.28 3.31
CA SER A 149 -8.89 -4.23 2.20
C SER A 149 -9.66 -3.59 1.05
N TYR A 150 -9.13 -3.73 -0.16
CA TYR A 150 -9.69 -3.16 -1.39
C TYR A 150 -9.75 -4.21 -2.48
N THR A 151 -10.83 -4.21 -3.23
CA THR A 151 -10.90 -4.95 -4.49
C THR A 151 -10.84 -3.94 -5.61
N LEU A 152 -9.79 -4.00 -6.40
CA LEU A 152 -9.52 -3.08 -7.51
C LEU A 152 -9.58 -3.83 -8.83
N THR A 153 -10.13 -3.20 -9.84
CA THR A 153 -10.05 -3.66 -11.22
C THR A 153 -9.07 -2.77 -11.98
N LEU A 154 -8.08 -3.39 -12.59
CA LEU A 154 -7.15 -2.77 -13.53
C LEU A 154 -7.63 -3.09 -14.94
N GLU A 155 -7.74 -2.09 -15.80
CA GLU A 155 -8.12 -2.26 -17.20
C GLU A 155 -7.14 -1.54 -18.11
N PHE A 156 -6.68 -2.24 -19.16
CA PHE A 156 -5.81 -1.68 -20.18
C PHE A 156 -6.64 -0.97 -21.25
N VAL A 157 -6.39 0.32 -21.47
CA VAL A 157 -7.11 1.15 -22.43
C VAL A 157 -6.16 1.90 -23.35
N TYR A 158 -6.66 2.25 -24.53
CA TYR A 158 -5.96 3.06 -25.52
C TYR A 158 -6.81 4.27 -25.88
N ASP A 159 -6.24 5.45 -25.76
CA ASP A 159 -6.83 6.70 -26.19
C ASP A 159 -6.25 7.13 -27.55
N PRO A 160 -7.04 6.99 -28.64
CA PRO A 160 -6.57 7.37 -29.98
C PRO A 160 -6.36 8.88 -30.14
N SER A 161 -7.01 9.71 -29.31
CA SER A 161 -6.91 11.17 -29.40
C SER A 161 -5.54 11.70 -28.97
N SER A 162 -4.97 11.09 -27.94
CA SER A 162 -3.62 11.37 -27.44
C SER A 162 -2.56 10.40 -27.96
N ASN A 163 -2.97 9.31 -28.61
CA ASN A 163 -2.14 8.18 -28.98
C ASN A 163 -1.43 7.53 -27.77
N GLU A 164 -2.09 7.54 -26.62
CA GLU A 164 -1.54 7.03 -25.38
C GLU A 164 -2.24 5.77 -24.90
N LYS A 165 -1.48 4.94 -24.20
CA LYS A 165 -1.98 3.75 -23.51
C LYS A 165 -1.96 3.99 -22.02
N TRP A 166 -3.04 3.56 -21.36
CA TRP A 166 -3.26 3.75 -19.93
C TRP A 166 -3.68 2.47 -19.26
N ILE A 167 -3.39 2.38 -17.98
CA ILE A 167 -4.08 1.46 -17.07
C ILE A 167 -4.99 2.30 -16.19
N ILE A 168 -6.28 2.06 -16.29
CA ILE A 168 -7.27 2.68 -15.43
C ILE A 168 -7.61 1.76 -14.27
N VAL A 169 -7.79 2.35 -13.08
CA VAL A 169 -8.09 1.64 -11.83
C VAL A 169 -9.44 2.09 -11.28
N TYR A 170 -10.31 1.13 -10.94
CA TYR A 170 -11.62 1.37 -10.35
C TYR A 170 -12.07 0.25 -9.40
#